data_2b8ec99fff1d70bb8f4a33f859ce43eb
#
_entry.id   2b8ec99fff1d70bb8f4a33f859ce43eb
#
_cell.length_a   1.000
_cell.length_b   1.000
_cell.length_c   1.000
_cell.angle_alpha   90.00
_cell.angle_beta   90.00
_cell.angle_gamma   90.00
#
_symmetry.space_group_name_H-M   'P 1'
#
loop_
_entity.id
_entity.type
_entity.pdbx_description
1 polymer ?
#
loop_
_entity_poly.entity_id
_entity_poly.type
_entity_poly.pdbx_seq_one_letter_code
_entity_poly.pdbx_strand_id
1 'polypeptide(L)'
;MKTTNVTKVNGVNIFIVEDEENQMIPIRPICDALGVQYESQLNKLKEHPSFGPTISQRDMVAADGKVRSMSCLPAKKFFGWIYTINPKNVSEEARESMMRYQEVCSDALYDFFMKRNKLVQEQNSIEISLLEELNEYTAMREEANKNIAATKRKIEKLREERLKGEPSLFD
;
A
#
# COMPACT_ATOMS: atom_id res chain seq x y z
N MET A 1 -1.51 -9.91 -27.93
CA MET A 1 -2.42 -10.40 -26.86
C MET A 1 -1.88 -11.72 -26.37
N LYS A 2 -1.39 -11.79 -25.15
CA LYS A 2 -0.81 -13.01 -24.57
C LYS A 2 -1.79 -13.57 -23.52
N THR A 3 -2.16 -14.83 -23.67
CA THR A 3 -3.05 -15.50 -22.72
C THR A 3 -2.18 -16.36 -21.81
N THR A 4 -2.20 -16.09 -20.51
CA THR A 4 -1.45 -16.84 -19.52
C THR A 4 -2.42 -17.61 -18.64
N ASN A 5 -2.22 -18.93 -18.48
CA ASN A 5 -2.97 -19.73 -17.51
C ASN A 5 -2.39 -19.47 -16.10
N VAL A 6 -3.18 -18.93 -15.19
CA VAL A 6 -2.72 -18.49 -13.88
C VAL A 6 -2.96 -19.54 -12.82
N THR A 7 -4.10 -20.21 -12.89
CA THR A 7 -4.48 -21.21 -11.89
C THR A 7 -5.62 -22.10 -12.40
N LYS A 8 -5.87 -23.16 -11.69
CA LYS A 8 -7.00 -24.05 -11.93
C LYS A 8 -7.90 -24.04 -10.69
N VAL A 9 -9.15 -23.63 -10.86
CA VAL A 9 -10.16 -23.64 -9.80
C VAL A 9 -11.24 -24.65 -10.18
N ASN A 10 -11.49 -25.65 -9.33
CA ASN A 10 -12.47 -26.72 -9.54
C ASN A 10 -12.40 -27.37 -10.93
N GLY A 11 -11.18 -27.64 -11.41
CA GLY A 11 -11.00 -28.24 -12.74
C GLY A 11 -11.05 -27.26 -13.92
N VAL A 12 -11.47 -26.02 -13.73
CA VAL A 12 -11.54 -25.00 -14.76
C VAL A 12 -10.27 -24.14 -14.76
N ASN A 13 -9.61 -24.02 -15.91
CA ASN A 13 -8.45 -23.17 -16.07
C ASN A 13 -8.87 -21.70 -16.05
N ILE A 14 -8.24 -20.90 -15.19
CA ILE A 14 -8.41 -19.45 -15.15
C ILE A 14 -7.29 -18.80 -15.96
N PHE A 15 -7.70 -18.09 -17.02
CA PHE A 15 -6.79 -17.39 -17.91
C PHE A 15 -6.78 -15.90 -17.60
N ILE A 16 -5.60 -15.31 -17.61
CA ILE A 16 -5.44 -13.85 -17.68
C ILE A 16 -5.04 -13.51 -19.12
N VAL A 17 -5.68 -12.49 -19.65
CA VAL A 17 -5.31 -11.90 -20.93
C VAL A 17 -4.54 -10.62 -20.66
N GLU A 18 -3.30 -10.59 -21.10
CA GLU A 18 -2.45 -9.40 -21.05
C GLU A 18 -2.70 -8.57 -22.32
N ASP A 19 -3.15 -7.35 -22.11
CA ASP A 19 -3.30 -6.32 -23.12
C ASP A 19 -2.42 -5.15 -22.67
N GLU A 20 -1.44 -4.79 -23.45
CA GLU A 20 -0.34 -3.80 -23.28
C GLU A 20 -0.14 -3.14 -21.90
N GLU A 21 -1.19 -2.84 -21.15
CA GLU A 21 -1.14 -2.24 -19.80
C GLU A 21 -2.06 -2.91 -18.76
N ASN A 22 -2.95 -3.83 -19.15
CA ASN A 22 -3.96 -4.37 -18.24
C ASN A 22 -4.09 -5.89 -18.34
N GLN A 23 -4.07 -6.50 -17.17
CA GLN A 23 -4.41 -7.92 -17.01
C GLN A 23 -5.93 -8.05 -16.86
N MET A 24 -6.58 -8.74 -17.80
CA MET A 24 -8.04 -8.90 -17.84
C MET A 24 -8.42 -10.37 -17.61
N ILE A 25 -9.47 -10.60 -16.83
CA ILE A 25 -9.99 -11.93 -16.49
C ILE A 25 -11.40 -12.08 -17.06
N PRO A 26 -11.69 -13.12 -17.86
CA PRO A 26 -13.03 -13.37 -18.36
C PRO A 26 -13.96 -13.83 -17.23
N ILE A 27 -15.15 -13.22 -17.18
CA ILE A 27 -16.11 -13.45 -16.08
C ILE A 27 -16.78 -14.83 -16.21
N ARG A 28 -17.14 -15.25 -17.44
CA ARG A 28 -17.88 -16.49 -17.66
C ARG A 28 -17.16 -17.74 -17.16
N PRO A 29 -15.89 -18.01 -17.49
CA PRO A 29 -15.18 -19.19 -16.97
C PRO A 29 -15.11 -19.24 -15.44
N ILE A 30 -15.07 -18.08 -14.79
CA ILE A 30 -15.07 -18.00 -13.33
C ILE A 30 -16.45 -18.40 -12.77
N CYS A 31 -17.52 -17.88 -13.38
CA CYS A 31 -18.89 -18.28 -12.99
C CYS A 31 -19.11 -19.78 -13.16
N ASP A 32 -18.64 -20.34 -14.27
CA ASP A 32 -18.73 -21.78 -14.54
C ASP A 32 -17.94 -22.60 -13.50
N ALA A 33 -16.73 -22.16 -13.15
CA ALA A 33 -15.88 -22.80 -12.13
C ALA A 33 -16.50 -22.78 -10.72
N LEU A 34 -17.23 -21.71 -10.40
CA LEU A 34 -17.87 -21.51 -9.10
C LEU A 34 -19.31 -22.08 -9.06
N GLY A 35 -19.86 -22.50 -10.20
CA GLY A 35 -21.23 -22.94 -10.29
C GLY A 35 -22.26 -21.83 -10.05
N VAL A 36 -21.91 -20.58 -10.33
CA VAL A 36 -22.82 -19.43 -10.22
C VAL A 36 -23.36 -18.98 -11.57
N GLN A 37 -24.58 -18.46 -11.56
CA GLN A 37 -25.24 -18.05 -12.80
C GLN A 37 -24.58 -16.78 -13.40
N TYR A 38 -24.03 -16.91 -14.61
CA TYR A 38 -23.27 -15.87 -15.29
C TYR A 38 -24.06 -14.56 -15.48
N GLU A 39 -25.26 -14.62 -16.03
CA GLU A 39 -26.08 -13.44 -16.30
C GLU A 39 -26.39 -12.66 -15.02
N SER A 40 -26.69 -13.36 -13.93
CA SER A 40 -26.93 -12.75 -12.64
C SER A 40 -25.69 -12.02 -12.11
N GLN A 41 -24.53 -12.66 -12.20
CA GLN A 41 -23.27 -12.06 -11.75
C GLN A 41 -22.86 -10.87 -12.63
N LEU A 42 -22.99 -11.00 -13.95
CA LEU A 42 -22.67 -9.94 -14.89
C LEU A 42 -23.55 -8.69 -14.67
N ASN A 43 -24.85 -8.86 -14.42
CA ASN A 43 -25.76 -7.75 -14.12
C ASN A 43 -25.36 -7.05 -12.81
N LYS A 44 -25.11 -7.80 -11.75
CA LYS A 44 -24.63 -7.25 -10.47
C LYS A 44 -23.32 -6.47 -10.63
N LEU A 45 -22.40 -7.00 -11.45
CA LEU A 45 -21.13 -6.33 -11.73
C LEU A 45 -21.34 -5.04 -12.52
N LYS A 46 -22.21 -5.02 -13.53
CA LYS A 46 -22.52 -3.83 -14.34
C LYS A 46 -23.18 -2.72 -13.52
N GLU A 47 -24.07 -3.07 -12.59
CA GLU A 47 -24.76 -2.14 -11.71
C GLU A 47 -23.86 -1.58 -10.61
N HIS A 48 -22.77 -2.30 -10.28
CA HIS A 48 -21.89 -1.89 -9.20
C HIS A 48 -20.98 -0.71 -9.62
N PRO A 49 -20.99 0.42 -8.86
CA PRO A 49 -20.29 1.65 -9.26
C PRO A 49 -18.77 1.49 -9.46
N SER A 50 -18.14 0.55 -8.76
CA SER A 50 -16.69 0.31 -8.86
C SER A 50 -16.30 -0.72 -9.92
N PHE A 51 -17.18 -1.65 -10.28
CA PHE A 51 -16.91 -2.70 -11.25
C PHE A 51 -17.46 -2.36 -12.65
N GLY A 52 -18.67 -1.86 -12.74
CA GLY A 52 -19.38 -1.61 -14.00
C GLY A 52 -18.55 -0.84 -15.02
N PRO A 53 -17.99 0.33 -14.68
CA PRO A 53 -17.18 1.12 -15.61
C PRO A 53 -15.89 0.43 -16.10
N THR A 54 -15.46 -0.66 -15.44
CA THR A 54 -14.20 -1.36 -15.75
C THR A 54 -14.40 -2.63 -16.58
N ILE A 55 -15.67 -3.04 -16.79
CA ILE A 55 -15.98 -4.21 -17.62
C ILE A 55 -15.76 -3.86 -19.09
N SER A 56 -15.02 -4.69 -19.79
CA SER A 56 -14.81 -4.55 -21.24
C SER A 56 -15.03 -5.87 -21.97
N GLN A 57 -15.37 -5.78 -23.25
CA GLN A 57 -15.46 -6.93 -24.14
C GLN A 57 -14.08 -7.22 -24.73
N ARG A 58 -13.67 -8.48 -24.70
CA ARG A 58 -12.39 -8.93 -25.29
C ARG A 58 -12.59 -10.22 -26.08
N ASP A 59 -11.98 -10.28 -27.25
CA ASP A 59 -11.97 -11.50 -28.04
C ASP A 59 -10.95 -12.47 -27.47
N MET A 60 -11.41 -13.65 -27.10
CA MET A 60 -10.61 -14.66 -26.42
C MET A 60 -10.89 -16.05 -26.97
N VAL A 61 -9.89 -16.92 -26.90
CA VAL A 61 -10.07 -18.34 -27.22
C VAL A 61 -10.84 -19.00 -26.07
N ALA A 62 -12.04 -19.51 -26.37
CA ALA A 62 -12.84 -20.25 -25.41
C ALA A 62 -12.29 -21.68 -25.20
N ALA A 63 -12.85 -22.42 -24.23
CA ALA A 63 -12.41 -23.78 -23.91
C ALA A 63 -12.55 -24.77 -25.09
N ASP A 64 -13.43 -24.46 -26.06
CA ASP A 64 -13.63 -25.22 -27.29
C ASP A 64 -12.68 -24.82 -28.46
N GLY A 65 -11.68 -23.95 -28.16
CA GLY A 65 -10.71 -23.46 -29.15
C GLY A 65 -11.20 -22.36 -30.08
N LYS A 66 -12.46 -21.92 -29.95
CA LYS A 66 -13.04 -20.87 -30.83
C LYS A 66 -12.83 -19.49 -30.16
N VAL A 67 -12.57 -18.49 -31.03
CA VAL A 67 -12.52 -17.09 -30.60
C VAL A 67 -13.94 -16.59 -30.35
N ARG A 68 -14.16 -16.02 -29.16
CA ARG A 68 -15.44 -15.43 -28.76
C ARG A 68 -15.22 -14.14 -28.00
N SER A 69 -16.13 -13.19 -28.20
CA SER A 69 -16.16 -11.96 -27.41
C SER A 69 -16.69 -12.28 -26.00
N MET A 70 -15.90 -12.00 -24.99
CA MET A 70 -16.22 -12.27 -23.58
C MET A 70 -16.15 -10.99 -22.76
N SER A 71 -17.10 -10.83 -21.81
CA SER A 71 -17.02 -9.80 -20.80
C SER A 71 -15.89 -10.10 -19.83
N CYS A 72 -14.97 -9.14 -19.66
CA CYS A 72 -13.78 -9.26 -18.84
C CYS A 72 -13.75 -8.17 -17.77
N LEU A 73 -13.11 -8.49 -16.65
CA LEU A 73 -12.86 -7.61 -15.52
C LEU A 73 -11.35 -7.48 -15.31
N PRO A 74 -10.81 -6.29 -14.95
CA PRO A 74 -9.41 -6.15 -14.58
C PRO A 74 -9.02 -7.07 -13.44
N ALA A 75 -7.84 -7.69 -13.51
CA ALA A 75 -7.37 -8.65 -12.50
C ALA A 75 -7.38 -8.06 -11.08
N LYS A 76 -7.01 -6.80 -10.92
CA LYS A 76 -7.07 -6.10 -9.62
C LYS A 76 -8.49 -5.96 -9.05
N LYS A 77 -9.52 -6.01 -9.88
CA LYS A 77 -10.93 -5.96 -9.47
C LYS A 77 -11.51 -7.34 -9.24
N PHE A 78 -10.93 -8.36 -9.85
CA PHE A 78 -11.35 -9.76 -9.73
C PHE A 78 -11.42 -10.22 -8.27
N PHE A 79 -10.39 -9.97 -7.49
CA PHE A 79 -10.33 -10.38 -6.08
C PHE A 79 -11.45 -9.75 -5.24
N GLY A 80 -11.75 -8.47 -5.48
CA GLY A 80 -12.87 -7.79 -4.84
C GLY A 80 -14.23 -8.38 -5.23
N TRP A 81 -14.44 -8.70 -6.51
CA TRP A 81 -15.66 -9.35 -6.98
C TRP A 81 -15.86 -10.72 -6.32
N ILE A 82 -14.85 -11.60 -6.37
CA ILE A 82 -14.92 -12.93 -5.76
C ILE A 82 -15.27 -12.84 -4.26
N TYR A 83 -14.72 -11.86 -3.56
CA TYR A 83 -15.04 -11.63 -2.16
C TYR A 83 -16.52 -11.29 -1.92
N THR A 84 -17.21 -10.67 -2.88
CA THR A 84 -18.63 -10.33 -2.76
C THR A 84 -19.59 -11.52 -3.01
N ILE A 85 -19.11 -12.63 -3.54
CA ILE A 85 -19.94 -13.80 -3.85
C ILE A 85 -20.28 -14.54 -2.55
N ASN A 86 -21.57 -14.71 -2.28
CA ASN A 86 -21.99 -15.46 -1.10
C ASN A 86 -21.68 -16.97 -1.29
N PRO A 87 -20.94 -17.60 -0.36
CA PRO A 87 -20.60 -19.02 -0.44
C PRO A 87 -21.82 -19.96 -0.50
N LYS A 88 -22.99 -19.51 -0.05
CA LYS A 88 -24.24 -20.28 -0.16
C LYS A 88 -24.75 -20.39 -1.60
N ASN A 89 -24.33 -19.51 -2.49
CA ASN A 89 -24.79 -19.43 -3.87
C ASN A 89 -23.83 -20.11 -4.87
N VAL A 90 -22.71 -20.65 -4.40
CA VAL A 90 -21.78 -21.42 -5.24
C VAL A 90 -22.08 -22.91 -5.19
N SER A 91 -21.50 -23.66 -6.12
CA SER A 91 -21.61 -25.12 -6.09
C SER A 91 -21.04 -25.71 -4.80
N GLU A 92 -21.47 -26.90 -4.43
CA GLU A 92 -21.01 -27.54 -3.19
C GLU A 92 -19.50 -27.78 -3.22
N GLU A 93 -18.96 -28.17 -4.38
CA GLU A 93 -17.54 -28.41 -4.61
C GLU A 93 -16.71 -27.14 -4.51
N ALA A 94 -17.29 -25.95 -4.85
CA ALA A 94 -16.62 -24.68 -4.79
C ALA A 94 -16.73 -24.00 -3.41
N ARG A 95 -17.66 -24.39 -2.58
CA ARG A 95 -18.03 -23.70 -1.33
C ARG A 95 -16.89 -23.60 -0.34
N GLU A 96 -16.22 -24.70 -0.07
CA GLU A 96 -15.10 -24.72 0.86
C GLU A 96 -13.94 -23.84 0.39
N SER A 97 -13.59 -23.93 -0.89
CA SER A 97 -12.55 -23.10 -1.51
C SER A 97 -12.90 -21.62 -1.46
N MET A 98 -14.18 -21.28 -1.64
CA MET A 98 -14.66 -19.89 -1.56
C MET A 98 -14.59 -19.34 -0.15
N MET A 99 -15.01 -20.11 0.85
CA MET A 99 -14.94 -19.72 2.26
C MET A 99 -13.48 -19.50 2.69
N ARG A 100 -12.61 -20.44 2.35
CA ARG A 100 -11.17 -20.34 2.61
C ARG A 100 -10.54 -19.11 1.94
N TYR A 101 -10.93 -18.83 0.70
CA TYR A 101 -10.48 -17.63 0.00
C TYR A 101 -10.87 -16.33 0.73
N GLN A 102 -12.14 -16.24 1.18
CA GLN A 102 -12.63 -15.08 1.91
C GLN A 102 -11.93 -14.90 3.26
N GLU A 103 -11.62 -15.96 3.96
CA GLU A 103 -10.85 -15.95 5.21
C GLU A 103 -9.43 -15.43 4.97
N VAL A 104 -8.72 -16.01 4.00
CA VAL A 104 -7.36 -15.56 3.64
C VAL A 104 -7.34 -14.08 3.21
N CYS A 105 -8.35 -13.63 2.47
CA CYS A 105 -8.46 -12.21 2.11
C CYS A 105 -8.67 -11.31 3.33
N SER A 106 -9.52 -11.73 4.27
CA SER A 106 -9.77 -11.00 5.51
C SER A 106 -8.51 -10.89 6.35
N ASP A 107 -7.78 -11.98 6.52
CA ASP A 107 -6.53 -12.02 7.26
C ASP A 107 -5.45 -11.16 6.60
N ALA A 108 -5.32 -11.23 5.27
CA ALA A 108 -4.37 -10.43 4.53
C ALA A 108 -4.66 -8.92 4.65
N LEU A 109 -5.92 -8.52 4.60
CA LEU A 109 -6.33 -7.13 4.80
C LEU A 109 -6.07 -6.67 6.24
N TYR A 110 -6.44 -7.49 7.22
CA TYR A 110 -6.17 -7.21 8.63
C TYR A 110 -4.66 -7.02 8.86
N ASP A 111 -3.85 -7.96 8.42
CA ASP A 111 -2.40 -7.91 8.53
C ASP A 111 -1.82 -6.65 7.87
N PHE A 112 -2.28 -6.32 6.67
CA PHE A 112 -1.82 -5.13 5.94
C PHE A 112 -2.08 -3.84 6.73
N PHE A 113 -3.29 -3.67 7.26
CA PHE A 113 -3.64 -2.47 8.02
C PHE A 113 -3.00 -2.44 9.40
N MET A 114 -2.95 -3.56 10.12
CA MET A 114 -2.41 -3.61 11.46
C MET A 114 -0.89 -3.54 11.49
N LYS A 115 -0.20 -4.23 10.59
CA LYS A 115 1.27 -4.13 10.46
C LYS A 115 1.70 -2.72 10.05
N ARG A 116 0.97 -2.09 9.13
CA ARG A 116 1.24 -0.71 8.73
C ARG A 116 1.08 0.27 9.91
N ASN A 117 -0.01 0.15 10.67
CA ASN A 117 -0.23 1.00 11.83
C ASN A 117 0.86 0.82 12.89
N LYS A 118 1.29 -0.42 13.16
CA LYS A 118 2.37 -0.70 14.09
C LYS A 118 3.69 -0.06 13.63
N LEU A 119 4.04 -0.22 12.36
CA LEU A 119 5.24 0.38 11.77
C LEU A 119 5.23 1.92 11.89
N VAL A 120 4.10 2.56 11.60
CA VAL A 120 3.93 4.02 11.74
C VAL A 120 4.08 4.45 13.20
N GLN A 121 3.50 3.71 14.15
CA GLN A 121 3.66 4.00 15.57
C GLN A 121 5.10 3.86 16.04
N GLU A 122 5.81 2.82 15.61
CA GLU A 122 7.23 2.63 15.90
C GLU A 122 8.09 3.77 15.32
N GLN A 123 7.84 4.18 14.09
CA GLN A 123 8.53 5.32 13.48
C GLN A 123 8.26 6.63 14.21
N ASN A 124 7.01 6.90 14.58
CA ASN A 124 6.64 8.10 15.33
C ASN A 124 7.31 8.13 16.71
N SER A 125 7.42 7.00 17.40
CA SER A 125 8.09 6.95 18.72
C SER A 125 9.59 7.24 18.59
N ILE A 126 10.25 6.75 17.56
CA ILE A 126 11.66 7.05 17.27
C ILE A 126 11.83 8.54 16.93
N GLU A 127 10.95 9.09 16.10
CA GLU A 127 10.99 10.52 15.72
C GLU A 127 10.84 11.43 16.97
N ILE A 128 9.90 11.12 17.85
CA ILE A 128 9.72 11.85 19.12
C ILE A 128 11.00 11.82 19.97
N SER A 129 11.60 10.64 20.13
CA SER A 129 12.85 10.50 20.89
C SER A 129 14.00 11.32 20.29
N LEU A 130 14.13 11.33 18.96
CA LEU A 130 15.15 12.13 18.27
C LEU A 130 14.91 13.64 18.39
N LEU A 131 13.64 14.07 18.39
CA LEU A 131 13.29 15.47 18.61
C LEU A 131 13.59 15.93 20.04
N GLU A 132 13.37 15.07 21.02
CA GLU A 132 13.74 15.34 22.43
C GLU A 132 15.27 15.51 22.56
N GLU A 133 16.05 14.59 21.99
CA GLU A 133 17.50 14.66 21.97
C GLU A 133 18.02 15.92 21.26
N LEU A 134 17.41 16.29 20.12
CA LEU A 134 17.74 17.51 19.40
C LEU A 134 17.48 18.77 20.26
N ASN A 135 16.39 18.80 20.99
CA ASN A 135 16.05 19.90 21.87
C ASN A 135 17.09 20.03 23.01
N GLU A 136 17.54 18.93 23.59
CA GLU A 136 18.60 18.92 24.62
C GLU A 136 19.91 19.48 24.07
N TYR A 137 20.36 19.03 22.89
CA TYR A 137 21.59 19.54 22.27
C TYR A 137 21.46 21.03 21.89
N THR A 138 20.27 21.46 21.48
CA THR A 138 20.01 22.87 21.20
C THR A 138 20.13 23.73 22.46
N ALA A 139 19.58 23.30 23.58
CA ALA A 139 19.71 23.98 24.86
C ALA A 139 21.18 24.03 25.34
N MET A 140 21.92 22.92 25.24
CA MET A 140 23.36 22.88 25.55
C MET A 140 24.17 23.84 24.69
N ARG A 141 23.86 23.93 23.40
CA ARG A 141 24.51 24.88 22.48
C ARG A 141 24.24 26.32 22.87
N GLU A 142 23.03 26.66 23.25
CA GLU A 142 22.68 28.02 23.70
C GLU A 142 23.42 28.41 24.97
N GLU A 143 23.51 27.50 25.94
CA GLU A 143 24.26 27.71 27.16
C GLU A 143 25.77 27.85 26.93
N ALA A 144 26.33 26.98 26.08
CA ALA A 144 27.72 27.10 25.64
C ALA A 144 28.01 28.46 24.95
N ASN A 145 27.11 28.95 24.08
CA ASN A 145 27.23 30.23 23.46
C ASN A 145 27.20 31.40 24.47
N LYS A 146 26.31 31.33 25.49
CA LYS A 146 26.29 32.33 26.60
C LYS A 146 27.61 32.33 27.35
N ASN A 147 28.16 31.17 27.65
CA ASN A 147 29.44 31.03 28.37
C ASN A 147 30.62 31.56 27.53
N ILE A 148 30.64 31.27 26.23
CA ILE A 148 31.63 31.82 25.29
C ILE A 148 31.56 33.35 25.26
N ALA A 149 30.37 33.91 25.17
CA ALA A 149 30.17 35.38 25.13
C ALA A 149 30.63 36.03 26.45
N ALA A 150 30.29 35.40 27.58
CA ALA A 150 30.72 35.89 28.92
C ALA A 150 32.26 35.85 29.08
N THR A 151 32.90 34.79 28.62
CA THR A 151 34.35 34.62 28.65
C THR A 151 35.05 35.60 27.74
N LYS A 152 34.56 35.85 26.54
CA LYS A 152 35.09 36.90 25.64
C LYS A 152 35.05 38.27 26.29
N ARG A 153 33.96 38.66 26.92
CA ARG A 153 33.83 39.94 27.63
C ARG A 153 34.86 40.05 28.77
N LYS A 154 35.13 38.99 29.52
CA LYS A 154 36.17 38.98 30.57
C LYS A 154 37.57 39.20 29.99
N ILE A 155 37.87 38.56 28.85
CA ILE A 155 39.16 38.73 28.15
C ILE A 155 39.32 40.17 27.65
N GLU A 156 38.29 40.74 27.07
CA GLU A 156 38.31 42.15 26.59
C GLU A 156 38.57 43.09 27.76
N LYS A 157 37.89 42.94 28.91
CA LYS A 157 38.10 43.73 30.10
C LYS A 157 39.53 43.62 30.62
N LEU A 158 40.09 42.43 30.70
CA LEU A 158 41.48 42.22 31.11
C LEU A 158 42.48 42.87 30.16
N ARG A 159 42.20 42.87 28.87
CA ARG A 159 43.04 43.57 27.87
C ARG A 159 43.00 45.09 28.02
N GLU A 160 41.82 45.64 28.24
CA GLU A 160 41.66 47.10 28.53
C GLU A 160 42.38 47.53 29.83
N GLU A 161 42.29 46.72 30.89
CA GLU A 161 42.98 46.99 32.16
C GLU A 161 44.50 46.92 31.98
N ARG A 162 45.02 46.01 31.17
CA ARG A 162 46.45 45.93 30.87
C ARG A 162 46.93 47.16 30.12
N LEU A 163 46.22 47.63 29.08
CA LEU A 163 46.54 48.82 28.31
C LEU A 163 46.54 50.08 29.16
N LYS A 164 45.70 50.17 30.18
CA LYS A 164 45.66 51.32 31.14
C LYS A 164 46.81 51.29 32.13
N GLY A 165 47.38 50.12 32.40
CA GLY A 165 48.49 49.97 33.39
C GLY A 165 49.89 49.97 32.77
N GLU A 166 50.03 50.07 31.44
CA GLU A 166 51.35 50.24 30.78
C GLU A 166 51.80 51.70 30.96
N PRO A 167 52.97 51.96 31.54
CA PRO A 167 53.54 53.31 31.59
C PRO A 167 53.78 53.80 30.20
N SER A 168 53.38 55.07 29.91
CA SER A 168 53.65 55.67 28.62
C SER A 168 55.17 55.77 28.42
N LEU A 169 55.67 55.29 27.29
CA LEU A 169 57.10 55.34 26.95
C LEU A 169 57.59 56.72 26.57
N PHE A 170 56.67 57.72 26.68
CA PHE A 170 56.91 59.11 26.23
C PHE A 170 56.55 60.20 27.28
N ASP A 171 56.43 59.82 28.57
CA ASP A 171 56.36 60.80 29.66
C ASP A 171 57.74 61.12 30.26
#